data_717e5e9d6a520494b7a59807cc8f5fe7
#
_entry.id   717e5e9d6a520494b7a59807cc8f5fe7
#
_cell.length_a   1.000
_cell.length_b   1.000
_cell.length_c   1.000
_cell.angle_alpha   90.00
_cell.angle_beta   90.00
_cell.angle_gamma   90.00
#
_symmetry.space_group_name_H-M   'P 1'
#
loop_
_entity.id
_entity.type
_entity.pdbx_description
1 polymer ?
#
loop_
_entity_poly.entity_id
_entity_poly.type
_entity_poly.pdbx_seq_one_letter_code
_entity_poly.pdbx_strand_id
1 'polypeptide(L)'
;MKNIVSNLQEHLSQGKQLNLEFLNNLYNKMKLQGNDVVDYQHLKAQSVSPQCPNCKSIHIKKNGHQQGQQMYKCKNCGKNFRETTGTFVYYLHKKELMLDYIRLMLEGNTLRQCSKELRISLPTSFEWRHRIISALRSFENNVNFFGIMEIDELQLKYSEKGRRYKTLEEYLLAKELKTHNVAVLSMIDRSGNMLCKLTGLDNVKRDQIDKILLARISKNAVICSPDNEEFKNLKTQSIKDKTIITHRTKKYGQHGLAIVKDKENDFAGWINYKFRGVATKYLQSYIMWYVVKHKYLLSRVVDDIGRMLNLAASDWEAWYVYMRLRLKHREKLT
;
A
#
# COMPACT_ATOMS: atom_id res chain seq x y z
N MET A 1 17.65 3.18 -21.21
CA MET A 1 17.01 2.25 -20.26
C MET A 1 17.97 1.17 -19.73
N LYS A 2 18.69 0.42 -20.57
CA LYS A 2 19.73 -0.53 -20.09
C LYS A 2 20.73 0.11 -19.10
N ASN A 3 21.13 1.36 -19.33
CA ASN A 3 22.08 2.09 -18.47
C ASN A 3 21.56 2.41 -17.05
N ILE A 4 20.25 2.50 -16.81
CA ILE A 4 19.70 2.82 -15.49
C ILE A 4 19.65 1.58 -14.61
N VAL A 5 19.26 0.45 -15.19
CA VAL A 5 19.24 -0.83 -14.47
C VAL A 5 20.66 -1.29 -14.17
N SER A 6 21.60 -1.17 -15.15
CA SER A 6 23.02 -1.48 -14.91
C SER A 6 23.64 -0.56 -13.85
N ASN A 7 23.35 0.74 -13.86
CA ASN A 7 23.79 1.67 -12.80
C ASN A 7 23.22 1.34 -11.42
N LEU A 8 21.96 0.87 -11.34
CA LEU A 8 21.34 0.43 -10.11
C LEU A 8 22.00 -0.86 -9.58
N GLN A 9 22.21 -1.84 -10.47
CA GLN A 9 22.85 -3.10 -10.13
C GLN A 9 24.31 -2.88 -9.72
N GLU A 10 25.02 -2.01 -10.43
CA GLU A 10 26.42 -1.66 -10.11
C GLU A 10 26.51 -0.91 -8.77
N HIS A 11 25.58 0.03 -8.49
CA HIS A 11 25.55 0.75 -7.22
C HIS A 11 25.27 -0.19 -6.03
N LEU A 12 24.39 -1.16 -6.21
CA LEU A 12 24.07 -2.16 -5.20
C LEU A 12 25.17 -3.20 -5.02
N SER A 13 25.83 -3.62 -6.11
CA SER A 13 26.96 -4.57 -6.08
C SER A 13 28.21 -3.98 -5.41
N GLN A 14 28.40 -2.64 -5.50
CA GLN A 14 29.46 -1.91 -4.81
C GLN A 14 29.14 -1.67 -3.32
N GLY A 15 28.08 -2.27 -2.78
CA GLY A 15 27.67 -2.07 -1.39
C GLY A 15 27.22 -0.63 -1.07
N LYS A 16 27.07 0.21 -2.11
CA LYS A 16 26.58 1.60 -1.96
C LYS A 16 25.11 1.57 -1.59
N GLN A 17 24.74 2.45 -0.69
CA GLN A 17 23.41 2.44 -0.08
C GLN A 17 22.34 2.97 -1.02
N LEU A 18 21.15 2.35 -0.94
CA LEU A 18 19.90 2.99 -1.32
C LEU A 18 19.60 4.10 -0.31
N ASN A 19 20.31 5.22 -0.46
CA ASN A 19 19.99 6.44 0.28
C ASN A 19 19.02 7.30 -0.55
N LEU A 20 18.41 8.26 0.11
CA LEU A 20 17.45 9.16 -0.53
C LEU A 20 18.07 9.95 -1.69
N GLU A 21 19.34 10.30 -1.58
CA GLU A 21 20.12 11.00 -2.59
C GLU A 21 20.30 10.16 -3.85
N PHE A 22 20.65 8.89 -3.71
CA PHE A 22 20.73 7.97 -4.84
C PHE A 22 19.39 7.77 -5.54
N LEU A 23 18.30 7.61 -4.78
CA LEU A 23 16.96 7.48 -5.31
C LEU A 23 16.52 8.76 -6.05
N ASN A 24 16.87 9.95 -5.51
CA ASN A 24 16.62 11.22 -6.16
C ASN A 24 17.44 11.41 -7.45
N ASN A 25 18.70 10.99 -7.45
CA ASN A 25 19.56 11.03 -8.65
C ASN A 25 19.03 10.10 -9.74
N LEU A 26 18.56 8.91 -9.35
CA LEU A 26 17.92 7.97 -10.25
C LEU A 26 16.61 8.54 -10.83
N TYR A 27 15.78 9.11 -9.99
CA TYR A 27 14.55 9.79 -10.37
C TYR A 27 14.80 10.94 -11.34
N ASN A 28 15.80 11.79 -11.07
CA ASN A 28 16.14 12.89 -11.94
C ASN A 28 16.68 12.43 -13.31
N LYS A 29 17.46 11.35 -13.35
CA LYS A 29 17.88 10.72 -14.62
C LYS A 29 16.71 10.15 -15.41
N MET A 30 15.71 9.55 -14.75
CA MET A 30 14.50 9.06 -15.41
C MET A 30 13.65 10.20 -15.97
N LYS A 31 13.55 11.32 -15.26
CA LYS A 31 12.83 12.53 -15.69
C LYS A 31 13.48 13.18 -16.93
N LEU A 32 14.80 13.23 -17.00
CA LEU A 32 15.56 13.79 -18.13
C LEU A 32 15.41 12.95 -19.41
N GLN A 33 14.94 11.69 -19.34
CA GLN A 33 14.73 10.82 -20.49
C GLN A 33 13.31 10.90 -21.10
N GLY A 34 12.52 11.92 -20.74
CA GLY A 34 11.23 12.22 -21.38
C GLY A 34 10.08 11.27 -21.02
N ASN A 35 10.22 10.49 -19.96
CA ASN A 35 9.10 9.73 -19.43
C ASN A 35 8.18 10.68 -18.66
N ASP A 36 6.88 10.70 -18.98
CA ASP A 36 5.85 11.41 -18.21
C ASP A 36 5.80 10.83 -16.80
N VAL A 37 6.61 11.40 -15.94
CA VAL A 37 6.68 11.01 -14.53
C VAL A 37 5.54 11.71 -13.83
N VAL A 38 4.60 10.95 -13.32
CA VAL A 38 3.57 11.43 -12.40
C VAL A 38 4.17 12.40 -11.38
N ASP A 39 3.50 13.51 -11.14
CA ASP A 39 3.98 14.58 -10.26
C ASP A 39 4.21 14.08 -8.82
N TYR A 40 5.45 13.76 -8.52
CA TYR A 40 5.91 13.32 -7.20
C TYR A 40 6.34 14.51 -6.31
N GLN A 41 5.73 15.69 -6.47
CA GLN A 41 6.12 16.87 -5.69
C GLN A 41 6.05 16.63 -4.18
N HIS A 42 5.10 15.83 -3.72
CA HIS A 42 5.01 15.42 -2.32
C HIS A 42 6.10 14.41 -1.89
N LEU A 43 6.72 13.68 -2.82
CA LEU A 43 7.90 12.85 -2.52
C LEU A 43 9.16 13.71 -2.36
N LYS A 44 9.26 14.82 -3.10
CA LYS A 44 10.35 15.81 -2.95
C LYS A 44 10.28 16.56 -1.62
N ALA A 45 9.09 16.83 -1.10
CA ALA A 45 8.92 17.53 0.17
C ALA A 45 9.50 16.74 1.36
N GLN A 46 9.64 15.41 1.24
CA GLN A 46 10.26 14.56 2.26
C GLN A 46 11.79 14.44 2.11
N SER A 47 12.37 14.92 1.01
CA SER A 47 13.82 14.90 0.78
C SER A 47 14.60 16.03 1.48
N VAL A 48 13.91 16.90 2.19
CA VAL A 48 14.50 18.03 2.90
C VAL A 48 14.83 17.60 4.33
N SER A 49 16.10 17.43 4.61
CA SER A 49 16.72 17.16 5.95
C SER A 49 16.12 15.97 6.71
N PRO A 50 16.96 15.04 7.15
CA PRO A 50 16.47 13.90 7.90
C PRO A 50 15.74 14.36 9.17
N GLN A 51 14.53 13.84 9.39
CA GLN A 51 13.74 14.07 10.59
C GLN A 51 13.88 12.89 11.54
N CYS A 52 13.77 13.15 12.83
CA CYS A 52 13.77 12.08 13.82
C CYS A 52 12.55 11.14 13.62
N PRO A 53 12.74 9.84 13.36
CA PRO A 53 11.63 8.92 13.13
C PRO A 53 10.76 8.69 14.38
N ASN A 54 11.27 9.02 15.57
CA ASN A 54 10.56 8.85 16.83
C ASN A 54 9.67 10.03 17.21
N CYS A 55 10.20 11.27 17.15
CA CYS A 55 9.48 12.48 17.59
C CYS A 55 9.26 13.50 16.48
N LYS A 56 9.62 13.16 15.22
CA LYS A 56 9.48 14.00 14.02
C LYS A 56 10.25 15.35 14.09
N SER A 57 11.12 15.52 15.08
CA SER A 57 11.91 16.73 15.23
C SER A 57 12.95 16.85 14.10
N ILE A 58 13.12 18.09 13.60
CA ILE A 58 14.19 18.46 12.66
C ILE A 58 15.51 18.81 13.38
N HIS A 59 15.48 18.97 14.70
CA HIS A 59 16.65 19.28 15.51
C HIS A 59 17.52 18.05 15.71
N ILE A 60 18.34 17.76 14.74
CA ILE A 60 19.24 16.60 14.73
C ILE A 60 20.70 17.03 14.61
N LYS A 61 21.61 16.14 15.02
CA LYS A 61 23.05 16.28 14.76
C LYS A 61 23.61 15.00 14.19
N LYS A 62 24.65 15.12 13.34
CA LYS A 62 25.45 13.97 12.89
C LYS A 62 26.11 13.32 14.11
N ASN A 63 26.14 12.00 14.18
CA ASN A 63 26.66 11.22 15.29
C ASN A 63 27.55 10.06 14.80
N GLY A 64 28.56 10.42 13.97
CA GLY A 64 29.49 9.44 13.42
C GLY A 64 28.88 8.51 12.37
N HIS A 65 29.60 7.44 12.04
CA HIS A 65 29.21 6.42 11.09
C HIS A 65 29.16 5.05 11.74
N GLN A 66 28.22 4.23 11.34
CA GLN A 66 28.15 2.82 11.75
C GLN A 66 27.86 1.95 10.51
N GLN A 67 28.73 0.98 10.24
CA GLN A 67 28.67 0.11 9.05
C GLN A 67 28.58 0.94 7.74
N GLY A 68 29.42 1.98 7.62
CA GLY A 68 29.46 2.85 6.46
C GLY A 68 28.25 3.82 6.33
N GLN A 69 27.31 3.83 7.26
CA GLN A 69 26.12 4.67 7.24
C GLN A 69 26.25 5.84 8.21
N GLN A 70 25.85 7.04 7.77
CA GLN A 70 25.75 8.20 8.65
C GLN A 70 24.71 7.95 9.74
N MET A 71 25.14 8.11 10.99
CA MET A 71 24.27 8.11 12.15
C MET A 71 23.87 9.55 12.50
N TYR A 72 22.67 9.69 12.99
CA TYR A 72 22.12 10.94 13.51
C TYR A 72 21.65 10.75 14.94
N LYS A 73 21.73 11.82 15.74
CA LYS A 73 21.15 11.90 17.08
C LYS A 73 20.15 13.03 17.14
N CYS A 74 18.93 12.72 17.56
CA CYS A 74 17.90 13.73 17.82
C CYS A 74 18.25 14.53 19.07
N LYS A 75 18.23 15.86 18.97
CA LYS A 75 18.47 16.74 20.12
C LYS A 75 17.29 16.79 21.09
N ASN A 76 16.05 16.53 20.59
CA ASN A 76 14.84 16.61 21.41
C ASN A 76 14.59 15.32 22.21
N CYS A 77 14.68 14.14 21.58
CA CYS A 77 14.38 12.87 22.26
C CYS A 77 15.61 11.99 22.54
N GLY A 78 16.82 12.45 22.16
CA GLY A 78 18.08 11.74 22.42
C GLY A 78 18.31 10.47 21.58
N LYS A 79 17.33 9.98 20.80
CA LYS A 79 17.46 8.74 20.04
C LYS A 79 18.41 8.87 18.87
N ASN A 80 19.23 7.82 18.68
CA ASN A 80 20.08 7.66 17.51
C ASN A 80 19.28 6.97 16.38
N PHE A 81 19.53 7.38 15.14
CA PHE A 81 18.87 6.80 13.98
C PHE A 81 19.74 6.96 12.73
N ARG A 82 19.38 6.25 11.67
CA ARG A 82 19.96 6.34 10.32
C ARG A 82 18.88 6.83 9.37
N GLU A 83 19.24 7.30 8.18
CA GLU A 83 18.28 7.69 7.13
C GLU A 83 17.28 6.57 6.81
N THR A 84 17.73 5.33 6.83
CA THR A 84 16.87 4.16 6.57
C THR A 84 16.00 3.75 7.74
N THR A 85 16.18 4.36 8.93
CA THR A 85 15.40 3.97 10.13
C THR A 85 13.92 4.26 9.93
N GLY A 86 13.08 3.24 10.12
CA GLY A 86 11.63 3.32 9.90
C GLY A 86 11.20 2.96 8.49
N THR A 87 12.09 2.95 7.50
CA THR A 87 11.76 2.59 6.11
C THR A 87 11.72 1.07 5.90
N PHE A 88 11.17 0.63 4.76
CA PHE A 88 11.10 -0.79 4.44
C PHE A 88 12.47 -1.45 4.24
N VAL A 89 13.52 -0.67 3.94
CA VAL A 89 14.91 -1.16 3.78
C VAL A 89 15.71 -1.21 5.08
N TYR A 90 15.11 -0.82 6.19
CA TYR A 90 15.78 -0.82 7.49
C TYR A 90 16.18 -2.23 7.93
N TYR A 91 17.45 -2.42 8.29
CA TYR A 91 18.04 -3.73 8.65
C TYR A 91 17.92 -4.82 7.56
N LEU A 92 17.87 -4.47 6.28
CA LEU A 92 18.01 -5.48 5.22
C LEU A 92 19.49 -5.86 5.03
N HIS A 93 19.75 -7.18 5.00
CA HIS A 93 21.09 -7.70 4.79
C HIS A 93 21.46 -7.81 3.31
N LYS A 94 20.59 -8.31 2.45
CA LYS A 94 20.83 -8.54 1.02
C LYS A 94 20.12 -7.47 0.18
N LYS A 95 20.51 -6.19 0.38
CA LYS A 95 19.87 -5.04 -0.29
C LYS A 95 20.00 -5.09 -1.81
N GLU A 96 21.09 -5.67 -2.30
CA GLU A 96 21.40 -5.83 -3.72
C GLU A 96 20.33 -6.63 -4.48
N LEU A 97 19.64 -7.55 -3.81
CA LEU A 97 18.60 -8.37 -4.40
C LEU A 97 17.20 -7.68 -4.39
N MET A 98 17.09 -6.50 -3.80
CA MET A 98 15.78 -5.86 -3.60
C MET A 98 15.11 -5.47 -4.92
N LEU A 99 15.88 -5.00 -5.89
CA LEU A 99 15.34 -4.64 -7.22
C LEU A 99 14.80 -5.86 -7.96
N ASP A 100 15.56 -6.96 -7.94
CA ASP A 100 15.11 -8.21 -8.54
C ASP A 100 13.89 -8.76 -7.81
N TYR A 101 13.83 -8.59 -6.49
CA TYR A 101 12.67 -8.99 -5.72
C TYR A 101 11.42 -8.17 -6.11
N ILE A 102 11.55 -6.84 -6.27
CA ILE A 102 10.45 -5.97 -6.72
C ILE A 102 10.03 -6.36 -8.14
N ARG A 103 10.98 -6.60 -9.04
CA ARG A 103 10.70 -7.09 -10.40
C ARG A 103 9.85 -8.35 -10.37
N LEU A 104 10.30 -9.39 -9.67
CA LEU A 104 9.56 -10.65 -9.54
C LEU A 104 8.17 -10.44 -8.91
N MET A 105 8.08 -9.52 -7.97
CA MET A 105 6.81 -9.17 -7.33
C MET A 105 5.84 -8.52 -8.32
N LEU A 106 6.31 -7.60 -9.17
CA LEU A 106 5.51 -6.93 -10.20
C LEU A 106 5.07 -7.88 -11.32
N GLU A 107 5.92 -8.84 -11.70
CA GLU A 107 5.58 -9.95 -12.60
C GLU A 107 4.52 -10.88 -11.98
N GLY A 108 4.24 -10.71 -10.69
CA GLY A 108 3.23 -11.46 -9.94
C GLY A 108 3.73 -12.81 -9.45
N ASN A 109 5.04 -13.00 -9.30
CA ASN A 109 5.58 -14.23 -8.73
C ASN A 109 5.12 -14.43 -7.28
N THR A 110 4.86 -15.70 -6.92
CA THR A 110 4.53 -16.10 -5.55
C THR A 110 5.74 -15.97 -4.64
N LEU A 111 5.52 -15.98 -3.32
CA LEU A 111 6.62 -15.95 -2.34
C LEU A 111 7.62 -17.11 -2.54
N ARG A 112 7.12 -18.30 -2.91
CA ARG A 112 7.96 -19.49 -3.15
C ARG A 112 8.79 -19.32 -4.43
N GLN A 113 8.22 -18.74 -5.48
CA GLN A 113 8.96 -18.46 -6.71
C GLN A 113 10.06 -17.43 -6.48
N CYS A 114 9.74 -16.30 -5.79
CA CYS A 114 10.74 -15.29 -5.42
C CYS A 114 11.84 -15.88 -4.54
N SER A 115 11.48 -16.72 -3.56
CA SER A 115 12.44 -17.40 -2.67
C SER A 115 13.41 -18.30 -3.46
N LYS A 116 12.89 -19.09 -4.40
CA LYS A 116 13.68 -19.99 -5.25
C LYS A 116 14.61 -19.22 -6.20
N GLU A 117 14.05 -18.23 -6.90
CA GLU A 117 14.77 -17.44 -7.91
C GLU A 117 15.96 -16.68 -7.31
N LEU A 118 15.74 -16.02 -6.18
CA LEU A 118 16.76 -15.20 -5.51
C LEU A 118 17.61 -15.97 -4.48
N ARG A 119 17.40 -17.26 -4.34
CA ARG A 119 18.09 -18.11 -3.35
C ARG A 119 18.05 -17.51 -1.93
N ILE A 120 16.86 -17.02 -1.54
CA ILE A 120 16.58 -16.53 -0.20
C ILE A 120 15.60 -17.47 0.51
N SER A 121 15.55 -17.43 1.84
CA SER A 121 14.59 -18.24 2.59
C SER A 121 13.15 -17.79 2.33
N LEU A 122 12.18 -18.69 2.43
CA LEU A 122 10.75 -18.34 2.31
C LEU A 122 10.30 -17.32 3.36
N PRO A 123 10.74 -17.39 4.64
CA PRO A 123 10.49 -16.34 5.62
C PRO A 123 11.04 -14.97 5.20
N THR A 124 12.25 -14.91 4.60
CA THR A 124 12.84 -13.68 4.07
C THR A 124 11.99 -13.12 2.93
N SER A 125 11.58 -13.96 1.97
CA SER A 125 10.70 -13.56 0.87
C SER A 125 9.37 -13.01 1.39
N PHE A 126 8.78 -13.67 2.39
CA PHE A 126 7.57 -13.20 3.06
C PHE A 126 7.77 -11.83 3.72
N GLU A 127 8.84 -11.68 4.48
CA GLU A 127 9.16 -10.44 5.17
C GLU A 127 9.37 -9.27 4.20
N TRP A 128 10.15 -9.47 3.13
CA TRP A 128 10.41 -8.44 2.13
C TRP A 128 9.14 -7.97 1.43
N ARG A 129 8.28 -8.92 1.00
CA ARG A 129 6.99 -8.56 0.40
C ARG A 129 6.15 -7.71 1.33
N HIS A 130 6.00 -8.15 2.57
CA HIS A 130 5.15 -7.45 3.52
C HIS A 130 5.72 -6.09 3.95
N ARG A 131 7.03 -5.93 3.98
CA ARG A 131 7.67 -4.62 4.19
C ARG A 131 7.34 -3.66 3.04
N ILE A 132 7.52 -4.10 1.79
CA ILE A 132 7.25 -3.29 0.60
C ILE A 132 5.78 -2.88 0.56
N ILE A 133 4.84 -3.84 0.61
CA ILE A 133 3.41 -3.52 0.51
C ILE A 133 2.87 -2.74 1.71
N SER A 134 3.48 -2.88 2.88
CA SER A 134 3.13 -2.06 4.05
C SER A 134 3.54 -0.61 3.86
N ALA A 135 4.64 -0.36 3.17
CA ALA A 135 5.10 1.00 2.83
C ALA A 135 4.15 1.72 1.87
N LEU A 136 3.38 1.00 1.07
CA LEU A 136 2.43 1.59 0.14
C LEU A 136 1.16 2.13 0.83
N ARG A 137 0.96 1.85 2.11
CA ARG A 137 -0.27 2.26 2.82
C ARG A 137 -0.39 3.77 3.05
N SER A 138 0.71 4.49 3.04
CA SER A 138 0.72 5.96 3.13
C SER A 138 -0.04 6.64 1.99
N PHE A 139 -0.10 6.00 0.82
CA PHE A 139 -0.84 6.51 -0.35
C PHE A 139 -2.35 6.57 -0.15
N GLU A 140 -2.89 5.83 0.80
CA GLU A 140 -4.30 5.85 1.15
C GLU A 140 -4.80 7.25 1.57
N ASN A 141 -3.93 8.04 2.19
CA ASN A 141 -4.29 9.34 2.74
C ASN A 141 -4.37 10.47 1.70
N ASN A 142 -3.82 10.25 0.50
CA ASN A 142 -3.65 11.29 -0.53
C ASN A 142 -4.67 11.18 -1.67
N VAL A 143 -5.78 10.47 -1.48
CA VAL A 143 -6.81 10.29 -2.50
C VAL A 143 -7.96 11.24 -2.24
N ASN A 144 -8.26 12.11 -3.23
CA ASN A 144 -9.43 12.95 -3.28
C ASN A 144 -10.25 12.63 -4.53
N PHE A 145 -11.57 12.75 -4.45
CA PHE A 145 -12.50 12.41 -5.50
C PHE A 145 -13.17 13.66 -6.07
N PHE A 146 -13.32 13.66 -7.40
CA PHE A 146 -13.89 14.78 -8.15
C PHE A 146 -14.92 14.29 -9.17
N GLY A 147 -15.94 15.12 -9.44
CA GLY A 147 -16.95 14.82 -10.45
C GLY A 147 -17.79 13.57 -10.11
N ILE A 148 -17.98 12.71 -11.09
CA ILE A 148 -18.78 11.49 -10.91
C ILE A 148 -17.90 10.40 -10.32
N MET A 149 -18.32 9.86 -9.18
CA MET A 149 -17.67 8.74 -8.52
C MET A 149 -18.61 7.57 -8.26
N GLU A 150 -18.08 6.39 -8.27
CA GLU A 150 -18.75 5.14 -7.93
C GLU A 150 -18.26 4.65 -6.59
N ILE A 151 -19.18 4.20 -5.73
CA ILE A 151 -18.88 3.61 -4.43
C ILE A 151 -19.65 2.30 -4.29
N ASP A 152 -18.97 1.27 -3.80
CA ASP A 152 -19.57 -0.05 -3.58
C ASP A 152 -18.88 -0.82 -2.46
N GLU A 153 -19.44 -1.96 -2.12
CA GLU A 153 -18.93 -2.88 -1.11
C GLU A 153 -18.54 -4.20 -1.74
N LEU A 154 -17.25 -4.53 -1.63
CA LEU A 154 -16.74 -5.86 -1.96
C LEU A 154 -16.66 -6.71 -0.69
N GLN A 155 -17.27 -7.89 -0.73
CA GLN A 155 -17.14 -8.88 0.34
C GLN A 155 -16.13 -9.97 -0.02
N LEU A 156 -15.19 -10.23 0.88
CA LEU A 156 -14.20 -11.28 0.78
C LEU A 156 -14.30 -12.20 1.99
N LYS A 157 -13.93 -13.47 1.84
CA LYS A 157 -13.92 -14.41 2.97
C LYS A 157 -12.86 -14.02 4.00
N TYR A 158 -13.24 -14.03 5.28
CA TYR A 158 -12.29 -13.89 6.38
C TYR A 158 -11.25 -15.00 6.35
N SER A 159 -9.99 -14.68 6.59
CA SER A 159 -8.89 -15.63 6.50
C SER A 159 -7.83 -15.37 7.56
N GLU A 160 -7.48 -16.41 8.30
CA GLU A 160 -6.31 -16.45 9.19
C GLU A 160 -5.17 -17.30 8.61
N LYS A 161 -5.00 -17.27 7.31
CA LYS A 161 -4.00 -18.08 6.59
C LYS A 161 -2.63 -17.99 7.23
N GLY A 162 -2.04 -19.16 7.50
CA GLY A 162 -0.71 -19.29 8.11
C GLY A 162 -0.69 -19.13 9.64
N ARG A 163 -1.83 -18.93 10.30
CA ARG A 163 -1.93 -18.97 11.77
C ARG A 163 -1.81 -20.41 12.27
N ARG A 164 -1.06 -20.59 13.34
CA ARG A 164 -1.06 -21.81 14.16
C ARG A 164 -1.80 -21.51 15.46
N TYR A 165 -2.74 -22.35 15.81
CA TYR A 165 -3.54 -22.24 17.04
C TYR A 165 -2.84 -23.01 18.15
N LYS A 166 -2.79 -22.44 19.34
CA LYS A 166 -2.15 -23.06 20.52
C LYS A 166 -3.17 -23.79 21.40
N THR A 167 -4.42 -23.29 21.40
CA THR A 167 -5.50 -23.84 22.21
C THR A 167 -6.69 -24.21 21.37
N LEU A 168 -7.56 -25.07 21.88
CA LEU A 168 -8.82 -25.45 21.25
C LEU A 168 -9.76 -24.23 21.12
N GLU A 169 -9.78 -23.36 22.13
CA GLU A 169 -10.61 -22.15 22.11
C GLU A 169 -10.21 -21.23 20.99
N GLU A 170 -8.90 -20.97 20.77
CA GLU A 170 -8.42 -20.20 19.64
C GLU A 170 -8.84 -20.80 18.30
N TYR A 171 -8.81 -22.13 18.19
CA TYR A 171 -9.22 -22.82 16.98
C TYR A 171 -10.73 -22.68 16.74
N LEU A 172 -11.57 -22.84 17.78
CA LEU A 172 -13.02 -22.71 17.67
C LEU A 172 -13.43 -21.29 17.30
N LEU A 173 -12.83 -20.27 17.96
CA LEU A 173 -13.05 -18.87 17.61
C LEU A 173 -12.64 -18.57 16.15
N ALA A 174 -11.51 -19.09 15.71
CA ALA A 174 -11.06 -18.93 14.34
C ALA A 174 -11.98 -19.66 13.33
N LYS A 175 -12.56 -20.78 13.72
CA LYS A 175 -13.55 -21.52 12.90
C LYS A 175 -14.83 -20.69 12.75
N GLU A 176 -15.31 -20.08 13.81
CA GLU A 176 -16.44 -19.16 13.78
C GLU A 176 -16.16 -17.95 12.89
N LEU A 177 -15.04 -17.25 13.10
CA LEU A 177 -14.66 -16.10 12.29
C LEU A 177 -14.55 -16.40 10.79
N LYS A 178 -14.18 -17.63 10.41
CA LYS A 178 -14.13 -18.04 8.99
C LYS A 178 -15.50 -18.15 8.33
N THR A 179 -16.59 -18.19 9.07
CA THR A 179 -17.94 -18.14 8.52
C THR A 179 -18.31 -16.74 8.03
N HIS A 180 -17.64 -15.70 8.58
CA HIS A 180 -17.87 -14.31 8.24
C HIS A 180 -17.14 -13.89 6.96
N ASN A 181 -17.63 -12.81 6.39
CA ASN A 181 -16.93 -12.06 5.34
C ASN A 181 -16.19 -10.87 5.95
N VAL A 182 -15.32 -10.27 5.16
CA VAL A 182 -14.73 -8.98 5.45
C VAL A 182 -15.15 -8.00 4.36
N ALA A 183 -15.60 -6.84 4.78
CA ALA A 183 -16.08 -5.79 3.91
C ALA A 183 -14.94 -4.86 3.50
N VAL A 184 -14.86 -4.57 2.20
CA VAL A 184 -13.96 -3.60 1.61
C VAL A 184 -14.80 -2.54 0.93
N LEU A 185 -14.75 -1.30 1.42
CA LEU A 185 -15.37 -0.16 0.78
C LEU A 185 -14.52 0.26 -0.41
N SER A 186 -15.06 0.20 -1.61
CA SER A 186 -14.42 0.52 -2.87
C SER A 186 -14.97 1.84 -3.42
N MET A 187 -14.09 2.75 -3.81
CA MET A 187 -14.45 4.05 -4.37
C MET A 187 -13.57 4.37 -5.55
N ILE A 188 -14.15 4.82 -6.65
CA ILE A 188 -13.44 5.23 -7.86
C ILE A 188 -14.15 6.40 -8.53
N ASP A 189 -13.42 7.42 -9.00
CA ASP A 189 -13.95 8.48 -9.84
C ASP A 189 -13.60 8.28 -11.31
N ARG A 190 -14.19 9.11 -12.17
CA ARG A 190 -13.96 9.07 -13.63
C ARG A 190 -12.53 9.47 -14.04
N SER A 191 -11.79 10.13 -13.15
CA SER A 191 -10.37 10.47 -13.34
C SER A 191 -9.43 9.32 -12.98
N GLY A 192 -9.97 8.18 -12.47
CA GLY A 192 -9.18 7.02 -12.07
C GLY A 192 -8.61 7.12 -10.66
N ASN A 193 -9.02 8.12 -9.85
CA ASN A 193 -8.70 8.12 -8.44
C ASN A 193 -9.45 6.97 -7.76
N MET A 194 -8.72 6.10 -7.09
CA MET A 194 -9.28 4.90 -6.47
C MET A 194 -8.82 4.79 -5.01
N LEU A 195 -9.75 4.46 -4.14
CA LEU A 195 -9.51 4.09 -2.75
C LEU A 195 -10.33 2.84 -2.41
N CYS A 196 -9.66 1.84 -1.86
CA CYS A 196 -10.30 0.66 -1.31
C CYS A 196 -9.88 0.50 0.14
N LYS A 197 -10.84 0.43 1.04
CA LYS A 197 -10.62 0.42 2.50
C LYS A 197 -11.26 -0.80 3.13
N LEU A 198 -10.45 -1.62 3.82
CA LEU A 198 -10.97 -2.66 4.70
C LEU A 198 -11.68 -2.01 5.89
N THR A 199 -12.98 -2.27 6.05
CA THR A 199 -13.83 -1.61 7.04
C THR A 199 -14.13 -2.50 8.25
N GLY A 200 -14.20 -3.81 8.08
CA GLY A 200 -14.46 -4.73 9.19
C GLY A 200 -15.03 -6.07 8.75
N LEU A 201 -15.72 -6.73 9.66
CA LEU A 201 -16.45 -7.97 9.37
C LEU A 201 -17.85 -7.65 8.79
N ASP A 202 -18.29 -8.54 7.94
CA ASP A 202 -19.60 -8.56 7.28
C ASP A 202 -19.87 -7.33 6.41
N ASN A 203 -20.69 -6.37 6.85
CA ASN A 203 -21.08 -5.23 6.02
C ASN A 203 -20.38 -3.93 6.42
N VAL A 204 -20.20 -3.05 5.46
CA VAL A 204 -19.73 -1.68 5.70
C VAL A 204 -20.85 -0.91 6.45
N LYS A 205 -20.49 -0.21 7.52
CA LYS A 205 -21.43 0.61 8.30
C LYS A 205 -21.46 2.03 7.75
N ARG A 206 -22.64 2.66 7.78
CA ARG A 206 -22.85 4.04 7.30
C ARG A 206 -21.86 5.04 7.89
N ASP A 207 -21.63 5.01 9.21
CA ASP A 207 -20.68 5.93 9.86
C ASP A 207 -19.25 5.79 9.33
N GLN A 208 -18.86 4.58 8.91
CA GLN A 208 -17.55 4.35 8.29
C GLN A 208 -17.51 4.96 6.89
N ILE A 209 -18.58 4.79 6.10
CA ILE A 209 -18.72 5.39 4.77
C ILE A 209 -18.60 6.91 4.88
N ASP A 210 -19.41 7.53 5.74
CA ASP A 210 -19.43 8.98 5.96
C ASP A 210 -18.05 9.51 6.36
N LYS A 211 -17.41 8.87 7.34
CA LYS A 211 -16.07 9.27 7.83
C LYS A 211 -15.00 9.22 6.73
N ILE A 212 -15.04 8.18 5.90
CA ILE A 212 -14.06 8.01 4.83
C ILE A 212 -14.33 8.97 3.68
N LEU A 213 -15.60 9.13 3.32
CA LEU A 213 -16.06 9.87 2.16
C LEU A 213 -15.95 11.39 2.36
N LEU A 214 -16.50 11.91 3.46
CA LEU A 214 -16.55 13.36 3.72
C LEU A 214 -15.18 14.02 3.78
N ALA A 215 -14.16 13.28 4.20
CA ALA A 215 -12.79 13.78 4.24
C ALA A 215 -12.12 13.90 2.85
N ARG A 216 -12.74 13.35 1.78
CA ARG A 216 -12.07 13.12 0.50
C ARG A 216 -12.86 13.54 -0.73
N ILE A 217 -14.09 14.01 -0.56
CA ILE A 217 -14.96 14.33 -1.68
C ILE A 217 -15.04 15.84 -1.91
N SER A 218 -15.03 16.26 -3.18
CA SER A 218 -15.28 17.65 -3.54
C SER A 218 -16.77 18.03 -3.38
N LYS A 219 -17.04 19.31 -3.18
CA LYS A 219 -18.41 19.83 -2.96
C LYS A 219 -19.39 19.56 -4.12
N ASN A 220 -18.87 19.40 -5.33
CA ASN A 220 -19.68 19.22 -6.56
C ASN A 220 -19.61 17.78 -7.11
N ALA A 221 -19.24 16.81 -6.29
CA ALA A 221 -19.17 15.43 -6.72
C ALA A 221 -20.56 14.78 -6.76
N VAL A 222 -20.76 13.92 -7.76
CA VAL A 222 -21.94 13.05 -7.90
C VAL A 222 -21.56 11.65 -7.47
N ILE A 223 -22.30 11.08 -6.53
CA ILE A 223 -22.03 9.75 -6.01
C ILE A 223 -23.01 8.74 -6.61
N CYS A 224 -22.49 7.72 -7.25
CA CYS A 224 -23.24 6.55 -7.66
C CYS A 224 -23.01 5.43 -6.60
N SER A 225 -24.07 4.92 -6.01
CA SER A 225 -23.98 3.90 -4.94
C SER A 225 -25.04 2.82 -5.08
N PRO A 226 -24.87 1.63 -4.49
CA PRO A 226 -25.91 0.61 -4.41
C PRO A 226 -27.16 1.11 -3.69
N ASP A 227 -28.30 0.52 -4.02
CA ASP A 227 -29.58 0.79 -3.33
C ASP A 227 -29.75 -0.14 -2.13
N ASN A 228 -28.92 0.11 -1.09
CA ASN A 228 -29.05 -0.56 0.19
C ASN A 228 -29.09 0.46 1.34
N GLU A 229 -29.51 0.02 2.53
CA GLU A 229 -29.73 0.89 3.68
C GLU A 229 -28.47 1.65 4.13
N GLU A 230 -27.29 1.03 4.01
CA GLU A 230 -26.02 1.63 4.47
C GLU A 230 -25.57 2.78 3.56
N PHE A 231 -25.93 2.73 2.27
CA PHE A 231 -25.61 3.76 1.28
C PHE A 231 -26.73 4.80 1.10
N LYS A 232 -27.94 4.53 1.61
CA LYS A 232 -29.00 5.53 1.70
C LYS A 232 -28.67 6.53 2.82
N ASN A 233 -29.08 7.78 2.65
CA ASN A 233 -28.96 8.82 3.69
C ASN A 233 -27.55 9.07 4.23
N LEU A 234 -26.53 8.96 3.37
CA LEU A 234 -25.19 9.43 3.72
C LEU A 234 -25.25 10.92 4.12
N LYS A 235 -24.52 11.31 5.15
CA LYS A 235 -24.46 12.70 5.63
C LYS A 235 -23.73 13.57 4.61
N THR A 236 -24.49 14.03 3.62
CA THR A 236 -23.95 14.69 2.44
C THR A 236 -24.13 16.21 2.49
N GLN A 237 -23.99 16.85 3.64
CA GLN A 237 -24.12 18.32 3.75
C GLN A 237 -23.20 19.11 2.80
N SER A 238 -22.19 18.43 2.22
CA SER A 238 -21.24 19.00 1.27
C SER A 238 -21.43 18.52 -0.17
N ILE A 239 -22.38 17.64 -0.46
CA ILE A 239 -22.53 17.00 -1.77
C ILE A 239 -23.86 17.44 -2.37
N LYS A 240 -23.80 18.13 -3.54
CA LYS A 240 -25.00 18.69 -4.19
C LYS A 240 -25.93 17.62 -4.73
N ASP A 241 -25.39 16.60 -5.39
CA ASP A 241 -26.17 15.57 -6.05
C ASP A 241 -25.67 14.18 -5.70
N LYS A 242 -26.59 13.31 -5.33
CA LYS A 242 -26.35 11.90 -5.08
C LYS A 242 -27.27 11.08 -5.96
N THR A 243 -26.71 10.29 -6.86
CA THR A 243 -27.46 9.35 -7.66
C THR A 243 -27.32 7.95 -7.08
N ILE A 244 -28.44 7.38 -6.65
CA ILE A 244 -28.50 6.00 -6.15
C ILE A 244 -28.89 5.10 -7.34
N ILE A 245 -28.10 4.07 -7.60
CA ILE A 245 -28.33 3.12 -8.68
C ILE A 245 -28.73 1.80 -8.10
N THR A 246 -29.92 1.34 -8.47
CA THR A 246 -30.42 0.04 -8.08
C THR A 246 -29.80 -1.06 -8.95
N HIS A 247 -29.54 -2.22 -8.38
CA HIS A 247 -29.00 -3.39 -9.08
C HIS A 247 -29.82 -3.87 -10.28
N ARG A 248 -31.09 -3.43 -10.40
CA ARG A 248 -32.02 -3.83 -11.49
C ARG A 248 -31.82 -3.02 -12.78
N THR A 249 -31.14 -1.91 -12.74
CA THR A 249 -30.94 -1.04 -13.92
C THR A 249 -29.54 -1.25 -14.51
N LYS A 250 -29.41 -2.22 -15.42
CA LYS A 250 -28.25 -2.38 -16.32
C LYS A 250 -28.17 -1.25 -17.37
N LYS A 251 -28.53 -0.01 -17.04
CA LYS A 251 -28.35 1.09 -17.98
C LYS A 251 -26.94 1.62 -17.82
N TYR A 252 -26.10 1.32 -18.80
CA TYR A 252 -24.79 1.92 -19.03
C TYR A 252 -25.00 3.38 -19.46
N GLY A 253 -25.23 4.26 -18.49
CA GLY A 253 -25.25 5.70 -18.67
C GLY A 253 -24.01 6.33 -18.03
N GLN A 254 -23.93 7.66 -18.03
CA GLN A 254 -22.86 8.38 -17.30
C GLN A 254 -22.84 8.04 -15.80
N HIS A 255 -23.95 7.55 -15.26
CA HIS A 255 -24.16 7.18 -13.86
C HIS A 255 -24.34 5.67 -13.76
N GLY A 256 -23.44 4.98 -13.10
CA GLY A 256 -23.49 3.53 -12.94
C GLY A 256 -22.48 3.05 -11.90
N LEU A 257 -22.43 1.74 -11.67
CA LEU A 257 -21.46 1.06 -10.81
C LEU A 257 -20.53 0.13 -11.62
N ALA A 258 -20.46 0.33 -12.94
CA ALA A 258 -19.74 -0.59 -13.81
C ALA A 258 -18.23 -0.60 -13.55
N ILE A 259 -17.64 0.59 -13.31
CA ILE A 259 -16.19 0.71 -13.13
C ILE A 259 -15.75 0.14 -11.78
N VAL A 260 -16.48 0.47 -10.71
CA VAL A 260 -16.15 -0.06 -9.37
C VAL A 260 -16.31 -1.57 -9.34
N LYS A 261 -17.38 -2.11 -9.95
CA LYS A 261 -17.61 -3.57 -10.03
C LYS A 261 -16.55 -4.29 -10.84
N ASP A 262 -16.11 -3.72 -11.96
CA ASP A 262 -15.00 -4.27 -12.74
C ASP A 262 -13.72 -4.37 -11.89
N LYS A 263 -13.36 -3.30 -11.17
CA LYS A 263 -12.18 -3.27 -10.30
C LYS A 263 -12.29 -4.21 -9.10
N GLU A 264 -13.48 -4.36 -8.55
CA GLU A 264 -13.74 -5.31 -7.46
C GLU A 264 -13.58 -6.76 -7.92
N ASN A 265 -14.12 -7.10 -9.09
CA ASN A 265 -14.00 -8.43 -9.68
C ASN A 265 -12.54 -8.76 -10.03
N ASP A 266 -11.81 -7.80 -10.63
CA ASP A 266 -10.39 -7.95 -10.94
C ASP A 266 -9.58 -8.15 -9.65
N PHE A 267 -9.82 -7.34 -8.62
CA PHE A 267 -9.15 -7.48 -7.32
C PHE A 267 -9.47 -8.81 -6.64
N ALA A 268 -10.73 -9.21 -6.61
CA ALA A 268 -11.15 -10.48 -6.02
C ALA A 268 -10.51 -11.68 -6.77
N GLY A 269 -10.50 -11.63 -8.09
CA GLY A 269 -9.79 -12.59 -8.93
C GLY A 269 -8.30 -12.64 -8.62
N TRP A 270 -7.65 -11.48 -8.60
CA TRP A 270 -6.22 -11.37 -8.30
C TRP A 270 -5.85 -11.94 -6.92
N ILE A 271 -6.61 -11.62 -5.87
CA ILE A 271 -6.38 -12.15 -4.51
C ILE A 271 -6.62 -13.66 -4.44
N ASN A 272 -7.70 -14.15 -5.03
CA ASN A 272 -8.12 -15.53 -4.88
C ASN A 272 -7.30 -16.48 -5.76
N TYR A 273 -7.04 -16.12 -7.02
CA TYR A 273 -6.32 -17.00 -7.95
C TYR A 273 -4.81 -16.86 -7.84
N LYS A 274 -4.28 -15.62 -7.80
CA LYS A 274 -2.84 -15.38 -7.77
C LYS A 274 -2.22 -15.74 -6.42
N PHE A 275 -2.84 -15.32 -5.32
CA PHE A 275 -2.34 -15.54 -3.96
C PHE A 275 -3.05 -16.65 -3.21
N ARG A 276 -4.09 -17.24 -3.81
CA ARG A 276 -4.95 -18.25 -3.17
C ARG A 276 -5.46 -17.75 -1.81
N GLY A 277 -5.90 -16.51 -1.79
CA GLY A 277 -6.29 -15.79 -0.57
C GLY A 277 -5.10 -15.29 0.25
N VAL A 278 -5.31 -14.26 1.03
CA VAL A 278 -4.38 -13.67 1.99
C VAL A 278 -5.02 -13.61 3.37
N ALA A 279 -4.19 -13.66 4.43
CA ALA A 279 -4.71 -13.44 5.78
C ALA A 279 -5.29 -12.03 5.90
N THR A 280 -6.47 -11.91 6.50
CA THR A 280 -7.22 -10.64 6.64
C THR A 280 -6.39 -9.51 7.25
N LYS A 281 -5.50 -9.84 8.20
CA LYS A 281 -4.59 -8.86 8.82
C LYS A 281 -3.64 -8.15 7.83
N TYR A 282 -3.36 -8.76 6.67
CA TYR A 282 -2.51 -8.19 5.63
C TYR A 282 -3.32 -7.65 4.45
N LEU A 283 -4.63 -7.90 4.42
CA LEU A 283 -5.48 -7.59 3.27
C LEU A 283 -5.40 -6.13 2.85
N GLN A 284 -5.42 -5.17 3.80
CA GLN A 284 -5.28 -3.74 3.48
C GLN A 284 -3.98 -3.42 2.75
N SER A 285 -2.87 -4.08 3.08
CA SER A 285 -1.61 -3.86 2.37
C SER A 285 -1.65 -4.40 0.93
N TYR A 286 -2.33 -5.52 0.69
CA TYR A 286 -2.56 -6.05 -0.66
C TYR A 286 -3.53 -5.17 -1.45
N ILE A 287 -4.57 -4.63 -0.80
CA ILE A 287 -5.47 -3.64 -1.40
C ILE A 287 -4.65 -2.44 -1.90
N MET A 288 -3.78 -1.89 -1.07
CA MET A 288 -2.94 -0.76 -1.46
C MET A 288 -1.96 -1.11 -2.58
N TRP A 289 -1.39 -2.31 -2.57
CA TRP A 289 -0.58 -2.76 -3.70
C TRP A 289 -1.38 -2.83 -5.00
N TYR A 290 -2.61 -3.33 -4.95
CA TYR A 290 -3.50 -3.34 -6.11
C TYR A 290 -3.81 -1.93 -6.61
N VAL A 291 -4.20 -1.01 -5.72
CA VAL A 291 -4.48 0.40 -6.04
C VAL A 291 -3.26 1.07 -6.67
N VAL A 292 -2.08 0.92 -6.06
CA VAL A 292 -0.82 1.47 -6.59
C VAL A 292 -0.50 0.89 -7.96
N LYS A 293 -0.67 -0.42 -8.15
CA LYS A 293 -0.45 -1.07 -9.45
C LYS A 293 -1.32 -0.45 -10.54
N HIS A 294 -2.59 -0.22 -10.29
CA HIS A 294 -3.51 0.31 -11.31
C HIS A 294 -3.40 1.81 -11.54
N LYS A 295 -2.98 2.58 -10.54
CA LYS A 295 -2.91 4.03 -10.64
C LYS A 295 -1.53 4.55 -11.08
N TYR A 296 -0.47 3.94 -10.62
CA TYR A 296 0.89 4.49 -10.74
C TYR A 296 1.84 3.66 -11.60
N LEU A 297 1.52 2.38 -11.87
CA LEU A 297 2.37 1.53 -12.67
C LEU A 297 1.89 1.51 -14.13
N LEU A 298 2.83 1.71 -15.06
CA LEU A 298 2.53 1.84 -16.49
C LEU A 298 2.69 0.53 -17.27
N SER A 299 2.75 -0.60 -16.58
CA SER A 299 2.98 -1.93 -17.18
C SER A 299 4.32 -2.07 -17.93
N ARG A 300 5.26 -1.17 -17.70
CA ARG A 300 6.66 -1.25 -18.16
C ARG A 300 7.53 -1.66 -16.97
N VAL A 301 7.92 -2.91 -16.90
CA VAL A 301 8.56 -3.53 -15.71
C VAL A 301 9.71 -2.69 -15.15
N VAL A 302 10.56 -2.13 -16.01
CA VAL A 302 11.74 -1.35 -15.57
C VAL A 302 11.36 -0.03 -14.91
N ASP A 303 10.44 0.71 -15.53
CA ASP A 303 9.97 2.00 -15.01
C ASP A 303 9.17 1.79 -13.72
N ASP A 304 8.40 0.71 -13.67
CA ASP A 304 7.56 0.33 -12.55
C ASP A 304 8.39 -0.11 -11.33
N ILE A 305 9.53 -0.75 -11.53
CA ILE A 305 10.47 -1.09 -10.43
C ILE A 305 10.93 0.19 -9.72
N GLY A 306 11.40 1.18 -10.48
CA GLY A 306 11.86 2.46 -9.93
C GLY A 306 10.75 3.20 -9.21
N ARG A 307 9.55 3.25 -9.78
CA ARG A 307 8.36 3.85 -9.15
C ARG A 307 7.99 3.15 -7.85
N MET A 308 7.88 1.83 -7.87
CA MET A 308 7.54 1.04 -6.70
C MET A 308 8.56 1.24 -5.57
N LEU A 309 9.85 1.28 -5.91
CA LEU A 309 10.93 1.54 -4.97
C LEU A 309 10.80 2.94 -4.34
N ASN A 310 10.60 3.97 -5.17
CA ASN A 310 10.45 5.34 -4.70
C ASN A 310 9.22 5.50 -3.79
N LEU A 311 8.09 4.92 -4.21
CA LEU A 311 6.87 4.93 -3.43
C LEU A 311 7.07 4.27 -2.06
N ALA A 312 7.68 3.09 -2.04
CA ALA A 312 7.95 2.38 -0.79
C ALA A 312 9.00 3.08 0.09
N ALA A 313 10.00 3.73 -0.52
CA ALA A 313 11.06 4.44 0.21
C ALA A 313 10.58 5.75 0.85
N SER A 314 9.49 6.34 0.35
CA SER A 314 8.93 7.58 0.90
C SER A 314 8.22 7.41 2.25
N ASP A 315 7.86 6.17 2.62
CA ASP A 315 7.18 5.91 3.88
C ASP A 315 8.17 5.59 5.02
N TRP A 316 8.42 6.58 5.87
CA TRP A 316 9.26 6.46 7.06
C TRP A 316 8.65 5.59 8.17
N GLU A 317 7.35 5.30 8.11
CA GLU A 317 6.64 4.48 9.08
C GLU A 317 6.43 3.03 8.64
N ALA A 318 6.83 2.69 7.41
CA ALA A 318 6.61 1.37 6.82
C ALA A 318 7.09 0.21 7.69
N TRP A 319 8.26 0.35 8.31
CA TRP A 319 8.80 -0.62 9.24
C TRP A 319 7.89 -0.81 10.46
N TYR A 320 7.43 0.27 11.06
CA TYR A 320 6.56 0.22 12.24
C TYR A 320 5.17 -0.34 11.90
N VAL A 321 4.65 -0.03 10.71
CA VAL A 321 3.40 -0.62 10.21
C VAL A 321 3.56 -2.13 10.08
N TYR A 322 4.64 -2.58 9.44
CA TYR A 322 4.92 -4.01 9.29
C TYR A 322 5.08 -4.69 10.65
N MET A 323 5.86 -4.10 11.57
CA MET A 323 6.08 -4.66 12.91
C MET A 323 4.79 -4.73 13.72
N ARG A 324 3.92 -3.71 13.69
CA ARG A 324 2.59 -3.73 14.31
C ARG A 324 1.72 -4.86 13.77
N LEU A 325 1.73 -5.10 12.47
CA LEU A 325 0.99 -6.22 11.89
C LEU A 325 1.51 -7.58 12.36
N ARG A 326 2.83 -7.72 12.57
CA ARG A 326 3.42 -8.93 13.16
C ARG A 326 3.05 -9.08 14.64
N LEU A 327 3.10 -8.01 15.43
CA LEU A 327 2.81 -8.02 16.88
C LEU A 327 1.34 -8.34 17.13
N LYS A 328 0.39 -7.71 16.43
CA LYS A 328 -1.03 -8.08 16.53
C LYS A 328 -1.30 -9.57 16.33
N HIS A 329 -0.40 -10.25 15.63
CA HIS A 329 -0.45 -11.70 15.50
C HIS A 329 0.09 -12.42 16.73
N ARG A 330 1.04 -11.81 17.47
CA ARG A 330 1.60 -12.38 18.71
C ARG A 330 0.69 -12.13 19.93
N GLU A 331 0.14 -10.91 20.04
CA GLU A 331 -0.77 -10.53 21.14
C GLU A 331 -2.07 -11.33 21.16
N LYS A 332 -2.54 -11.79 20.00
CA LYS A 332 -3.65 -12.74 19.91
C LYS A 332 -3.22 -14.21 20.15
N LEU A 333 -1.97 -14.43 20.49
CA LEU A 333 -1.37 -15.73 20.78
C LEU A 333 -0.92 -15.85 22.26
N THR A 334 -0.96 -14.76 23.02
CA THR A 334 -0.82 -14.67 24.48
C THR A 334 -2.17 -14.47 25.13
#